data_c4d33a3d1fa806737473a2945feaae16
#
_entry.id   c4d33a3d1fa806737473a2945feaae16
#
_cell.length_a   1.000
_cell.length_b   1.000
_cell.length_c   1.000
_cell.angle_alpha   90.00
_cell.angle_beta   90.00
_cell.angle_gamma   90.00
#
_symmetry.space_group_name_H-M   'P 1'
#
loop_
_entity.id
_entity.type
_entity.pdbx_description
1 polymer ?
#
loop_
_entity_poly.entity_id
_entity_poly.type
_entity_poly.pdbx_seq_one_letter_code
_entity_poly.pdbx_strand_id
1 'polypeptide(L)'
;VNVTTQSDGSGYLTFASGGTMKFSKAVTVTATAYTAGYDGVGTRTATGTTVHKGVAAVDKRVFPLGSDLYVVAKGMEYGLTRAEDTGMKGPKIDLYMESYQECIQFGRRTGTVYLLED
;
A
#
# COMPACT_ATOMS: atom_id res chain seq x y z
N VAL A 1 3.21 -12.39 -7.64
CA VAL A 1 4.03 -11.49 -8.45
C VAL A 1 5.51 -11.87 -8.33
N ASN A 2 6.23 -11.81 -9.42
CA ASN A 2 7.69 -11.99 -9.43
C ASN A 2 8.35 -10.61 -9.47
N VAL A 3 9.49 -10.48 -8.76
CA VAL A 3 10.18 -9.21 -8.62
C VAL A 3 11.58 -9.34 -9.20
N THR A 4 11.93 -8.43 -10.10
CA THR A 4 13.29 -8.27 -10.62
C THR A 4 13.84 -6.94 -10.15
N THR A 5 14.91 -6.97 -9.37
CA THR A 5 15.51 -5.75 -8.80
C THR A 5 16.85 -5.47 -9.45
N GLN A 6 17.08 -4.21 -9.82
CA GLN A 6 18.33 -3.72 -10.37
C GLN A 6 19.24 -3.20 -9.27
N SER A 7 20.50 -2.93 -9.60
CA SER A 7 21.51 -2.50 -8.62
C SER A 7 21.20 -1.13 -7.99
N ASP A 8 20.41 -0.29 -8.67
CA ASP A 8 20.01 1.03 -8.15
C ASP A 8 18.76 0.99 -7.28
N GLY A 9 18.18 -0.19 -7.03
CA GLY A 9 16.98 -0.35 -6.22
C GLY A 9 15.67 -0.30 -6.99
N SER A 10 15.69 0.08 -8.26
CA SER A 10 14.54 0.03 -9.15
C SER A 10 14.32 -1.39 -9.69
N GLY A 11 13.24 -1.60 -10.40
CA GLY A 11 13.01 -2.90 -11.00
C GLY A 11 11.65 -3.05 -11.65
N TYR A 12 11.23 -4.29 -11.79
CA TYR A 12 9.99 -4.67 -12.46
C TYR A 12 9.23 -5.70 -11.64
N LEU A 13 7.92 -5.54 -11.60
CA LEU A 13 6.98 -6.57 -11.14
C LEU A 13 6.48 -7.31 -12.38
N THR A 14 6.52 -8.64 -12.34
CA THR A 14 6.01 -9.48 -13.42
C THR A 14 4.85 -10.31 -12.89
N PHE A 15 3.70 -10.23 -13.56
CA PHE A 15 2.48 -10.89 -13.13
C PHE A 15 2.27 -12.20 -13.90
N ALA A 16 1.48 -13.11 -13.33
CA ALA A 16 1.17 -14.39 -13.95
C ALA A 16 0.51 -14.24 -15.34
N SER A 17 -0.20 -13.15 -15.54
CA SER A 17 -0.80 -12.80 -16.84
C SER A 17 0.21 -12.42 -17.92
N GLY A 18 1.48 -12.21 -17.55
CA GLY A 18 2.54 -11.76 -18.43
C GLY A 18 2.76 -10.25 -18.46
N GLY A 19 1.90 -9.48 -17.76
CA GLY A 19 2.07 -8.03 -17.64
C GLY A 19 3.23 -7.67 -16.71
N THR A 20 3.78 -6.46 -16.89
CA THR A 20 4.86 -5.94 -16.05
C THR A 20 4.54 -4.53 -15.59
N MET A 21 5.10 -4.14 -14.43
CA MET A 21 5.06 -2.77 -13.92
C MET A 21 6.43 -2.39 -13.41
N LYS A 22 6.87 -1.18 -13.74
CA LYS A 22 8.13 -0.63 -13.25
C LYS A 22 7.95 -0.01 -11.88
N PHE A 23 8.94 -0.19 -11.01
CA PHE A 23 9.00 0.55 -9.75
C PHE A 23 10.34 1.25 -9.60
N SER A 24 10.33 2.42 -8.94
CA SER A 24 11.54 3.20 -8.70
C SER A 24 12.26 2.75 -7.43
N LYS A 25 11.51 2.25 -6.45
CA LYS A 25 12.08 1.74 -5.19
C LYS A 25 11.13 0.75 -4.55
N ALA A 26 11.70 -0.12 -3.70
CA ALA A 26 10.97 -1.03 -2.85
C ALA A 26 11.32 -0.72 -1.40
N VAL A 27 10.31 -0.62 -0.53
CA VAL A 27 10.50 -0.28 0.87
C VAL A 27 9.86 -1.35 1.73
N THR A 28 10.64 -1.90 2.67
CA THR A 28 10.10 -2.80 3.69
C THR A 28 9.33 -1.98 4.71
N VAL A 29 8.10 -2.39 4.98
CA VAL A 29 7.18 -1.64 5.85
C VAL A 29 6.54 -2.53 6.89
N THR A 30 5.99 -1.89 7.93
CA THR A 30 4.99 -2.53 8.79
C THR A 30 3.62 -2.16 8.23
N ALA A 31 2.82 -3.17 7.93
CA ALA A 31 1.49 -3.00 7.34
C ALA A 31 0.41 -3.30 8.39
N THR A 32 -0.56 -2.41 8.47
CA THR A 32 -1.77 -2.55 9.29
C THR A 32 -2.99 -2.37 8.39
N ALA A 33 -4.18 -2.51 8.96
CA ALA A 33 -5.41 -2.40 8.19
C ALA A 33 -6.43 -1.54 8.92
N TYR A 34 -7.26 -0.83 8.17
CA TYR A 34 -8.34 -0.02 8.71
C TYR A 34 -9.58 -0.11 7.81
N THR A 35 -10.72 0.29 8.35
CA THR A 35 -11.97 0.38 7.59
C THR A 35 -12.76 1.60 8.07
N ALA A 36 -13.62 2.13 7.20
CA ALA A 36 -14.45 3.29 7.52
C ALA A 36 -15.54 2.94 8.53
N GLY A 37 -15.92 3.93 9.36
CA GLY A 37 -17.02 3.78 10.32
C GLY A 37 -16.64 3.15 11.64
N TYR A 38 -15.35 2.85 11.86
CA TYR A 38 -14.83 2.31 13.11
C TYR A 38 -13.76 3.21 13.69
N ASP A 39 -13.71 3.32 15.01
CA ASP A 39 -12.66 4.03 15.76
C ASP A 39 -12.42 5.45 15.28
N GLY A 40 -13.51 6.14 14.89
CA GLY A 40 -13.43 7.52 14.42
C GLY A 40 -12.92 7.68 13.00
N VAL A 41 -12.74 6.59 12.26
CA VAL A 41 -12.32 6.65 10.86
C VAL A 41 -13.45 7.22 10.00
N GLY A 42 -13.16 8.33 9.31
CA GLY A 42 -14.11 8.95 8.37
C GLY A 42 -14.10 8.24 7.02
N THR A 43 -14.90 8.75 6.11
CA THR A 43 -15.03 8.20 4.76
C THR A 43 -14.20 8.94 3.72
N ARG A 44 -13.52 10.02 4.12
CA ARG A 44 -12.68 10.81 3.20
C ARG A 44 -11.22 10.78 3.61
N THR A 45 -10.36 10.73 2.60
CA THR A 45 -8.91 10.75 2.76
C THR A 45 -8.39 12.19 2.77
N ALA A 46 -7.08 12.35 3.02
CA ALA A 46 -6.42 13.65 2.98
C ALA A 46 -6.46 14.29 1.59
N THR A 47 -6.57 13.50 0.53
CA THR A 47 -6.70 14.01 -0.84
C THR A 47 -8.15 14.34 -1.23
N GLY A 48 -9.10 14.11 -0.32
CA GLY A 48 -10.51 14.39 -0.54
C GLY A 48 -11.29 13.26 -1.22
N THR A 49 -10.66 12.12 -1.46
CA THR A 49 -11.34 10.97 -2.05
C THR A 49 -12.09 10.16 -1.01
N THR A 50 -13.06 9.37 -1.45
CA THR A 50 -13.77 8.44 -0.56
C THR A 50 -12.93 7.19 -0.37
N VAL A 51 -12.81 6.71 0.87
CA VAL A 51 -12.04 5.49 1.15
C VAL A 51 -12.70 4.27 0.49
N HIS A 52 -11.86 3.40 -0.07
CA HIS A 52 -12.28 2.14 -0.68
C HIS A 52 -11.05 1.23 -0.76
N LYS A 53 -11.24 -0.04 -1.09
CA LYS A 53 -10.11 -0.96 -1.29
C LYS A 53 -9.18 -0.41 -2.37
N GLY A 54 -7.87 -0.42 -2.10
CA GLY A 54 -6.88 0.19 -2.98
C GLY A 54 -6.43 1.57 -2.52
N VAL A 55 -6.93 2.04 -1.37
CA VAL A 55 -6.50 3.29 -0.74
C VAL A 55 -5.67 2.96 0.50
N ALA A 56 -4.64 3.74 0.75
CA ALA A 56 -3.78 3.54 1.91
C ALA A 56 -3.37 4.88 2.54
N ALA A 57 -3.15 4.82 3.85
CA ALA A 57 -2.52 5.91 4.60
C ALA A 57 -1.03 5.63 4.72
N VAL A 58 -0.23 6.66 4.48
CA VAL A 58 1.24 6.57 4.45
C VAL A 58 1.87 7.76 5.16
N ASP A 59 3.19 7.68 5.35
CA ASP A 59 3.99 8.87 5.63
C ASP A 59 4.36 9.49 4.27
N LYS A 60 3.88 10.69 4.00
CA LYS A 60 4.10 11.36 2.72
C LYS A 60 5.57 11.66 2.44
N ARG A 61 6.44 11.57 3.45
CA ARG A 61 7.89 11.72 3.28
C ARG A 61 8.52 10.44 2.73
N VAL A 62 7.85 9.30 2.90
CA VAL A 62 8.30 8.00 2.39
C VAL A 62 7.65 7.70 1.05
N PHE A 63 6.34 7.93 0.95
CA PHE A 63 5.57 7.74 -0.28
C PHE A 63 4.76 9.01 -0.55
N PRO A 64 5.04 9.74 -1.65
CA PRO A 64 4.30 10.96 -1.93
C PRO A 64 2.79 10.72 -2.05
N LEU A 65 1.99 11.65 -1.55
CA LEU A 65 0.53 11.58 -1.73
C LEU A 65 0.20 11.57 -3.22
N GLY A 66 -0.76 10.73 -3.59
CA GLY A 66 -1.17 10.54 -4.98
C GLY A 66 -0.32 9.54 -5.75
N SER A 67 0.74 8.98 -5.14
CA SER A 67 1.57 7.99 -5.82
C SER A 67 0.86 6.64 -5.91
N ASP A 68 1.18 5.92 -6.99
CA ASP A 68 0.69 4.56 -7.20
C ASP A 68 1.69 3.58 -6.60
N LEU A 69 1.16 2.61 -5.86
CA LEU A 69 1.95 1.64 -5.11
C LEU A 69 1.48 0.23 -5.47
N TYR A 70 2.37 -0.74 -5.26
CA TYR A 70 1.99 -2.14 -5.23
C TYR A 70 2.43 -2.73 -3.91
N VAL A 71 1.50 -3.34 -3.17
CA VAL A 71 1.74 -3.79 -1.80
C VAL A 71 1.68 -5.29 -1.71
N VAL A 72 2.77 -5.89 -1.22
CA VAL A 72 2.84 -7.32 -0.92
C VAL A 72 3.10 -7.47 0.57
N ALA A 73 2.11 -7.88 1.32
CA ALA A 73 2.24 -8.18 2.74
C ALA A 73 2.57 -9.66 2.93
N LYS A 74 3.16 -10.00 4.07
CA LYS A 74 3.48 -11.39 4.37
C LYS A 74 2.21 -12.25 4.36
N GLY A 75 2.16 -13.22 3.46
CA GLY A 75 1.02 -14.13 3.31
C GLY A 75 -0.17 -13.54 2.56
N MET A 76 -0.09 -12.30 2.08
CA MET A 76 -1.19 -11.67 1.35
C MET A 76 -0.66 -10.61 0.39
N GLU A 77 -0.98 -10.76 -0.88
CA GLU A 77 -0.68 -9.74 -1.88
C GLU A 77 -1.87 -8.78 -1.99
N TYR A 78 -1.75 -7.60 -1.38
CA TYR A 78 -2.83 -6.61 -1.39
C TYR A 78 -3.06 -6.04 -2.79
N GLY A 79 -1.97 -5.73 -3.49
CA GLY A 79 -2.02 -5.31 -4.88
C GLY A 79 -1.90 -3.81 -5.09
N LEU A 80 -2.51 -3.34 -6.19
CA LEU A 80 -2.48 -1.93 -6.57
C LEU A 80 -3.12 -1.06 -5.50
N THR A 81 -2.44 0.03 -5.15
CA THR A 81 -2.80 0.87 -4.03
C THR A 81 -2.42 2.31 -4.36
N ARG A 82 -3.21 3.25 -3.90
CA ARG A 82 -2.90 4.67 -4.06
C ARG A 82 -2.70 5.31 -2.70
N ALA A 83 -1.62 6.08 -2.56
CA ALA A 83 -1.31 6.81 -1.34
C ALA A 83 -2.20 8.05 -1.28
N GLU A 84 -3.37 7.94 -0.65
CA GLU A 84 -4.36 9.03 -0.63
C GLU A 84 -4.60 9.61 0.77
N ASP A 85 -4.00 9.01 1.80
CA ASP A 85 -4.15 9.50 3.17
C ASP A 85 -2.81 9.54 3.88
N THR A 86 -2.76 10.31 4.96
CA THR A 86 -1.56 10.49 5.80
C THR A 86 -1.85 10.04 7.22
N GLY A 87 -0.88 10.24 8.12
CA GLY A 87 -1.04 9.92 9.53
C GLY A 87 -0.12 8.81 10.00
N MET A 88 0.54 8.14 9.07
CA MET A 88 1.58 7.16 9.41
C MET A 88 2.93 7.86 9.51
N LYS A 89 3.84 7.30 10.29
CA LYS A 89 5.20 7.82 10.46
C LYS A 89 6.22 6.74 10.10
N GLY A 90 7.14 7.11 9.21
CA GLY A 90 8.20 6.22 8.75
C GLY A 90 7.72 5.15 7.77
N PRO A 91 8.44 4.02 7.69
CA PRO A 91 8.12 2.96 6.71
C PRO A 91 6.94 2.10 7.20
N LYS A 92 5.76 2.70 7.21
CA LYS A 92 4.51 2.07 7.61
C LYS A 92 3.43 2.37 6.60
N ILE A 93 2.48 1.46 6.46
CA ILE A 93 1.32 1.63 5.60
C ILE A 93 0.09 1.08 6.30
N ASP A 94 -1.02 1.80 6.18
CA ASP A 94 -2.30 1.37 6.72
C ASP A 94 -3.24 1.15 5.53
N LEU A 95 -3.62 -0.11 5.31
CA LEU A 95 -4.35 -0.55 4.13
C LEU A 95 -5.85 -0.59 4.38
N TYR A 96 -6.62 0.01 3.50
CA TYR A 96 -8.07 -0.04 3.63
C TYR A 96 -8.60 -1.44 3.35
N MET A 97 -9.47 -1.92 4.24
CA MET A 97 -10.20 -3.17 4.07
C MET A 97 -11.70 -2.89 4.06
N GLU A 98 -12.46 -3.72 3.37
CA GLU A 98 -13.90 -3.53 3.21
C GLU A 98 -14.69 -3.80 4.49
N SER A 99 -14.15 -4.58 5.43
CA SER A 99 -14.83 -4.94 6.65
C SER A 99 -13.91 -4.93 7.87
N TYR A 100 -14.51 -4.74 9.04
CA TYR A 100 -13.79 -4.82 10.31
C TYR A 100 -13.17 -6.22 10.51
N GLN A 101 -13.88 -7.25 10.10
CA GLN A 101 -13.40 -8.63 10.19
C GLN A 101 -12.10 -8.84 9.40
N GLU A 102 -12.03 -8.28 8.19
CA GLU A 102 -10.81 -8.34 7.39
C GLU A 102 -9.66 -7.63 8.07
N CYS A 103 -9.93 -6.48 8.74
CA CYS A 103 -8.91 -5.78 9.50
C CYS A 103 -8.36 -6.62 10.65
N ILE A 104 -9.23 -7.31 11.39
CA ILE A 104 -8.83 -8.17 12.50
C ILE A 104 -7.99 -9.33 12.00
N GLN A 105 -8.40 -9.96 10.91
CA GLN A 105 -7.67 -11.09 10.31
C GLN A 105 -6.31 -10.65 9.76
N PHE A 106 -6.25 -9.47 9.18
CA PHE A 106 -4.99 -8.95 8.65
C PHE A 106 -4.00 -8.66 9.78
N GLY A 107 -4.47 -8.03 10.84
CA GLY A 107 -3.66 -7.67 12.00
C GLY A 107 -2.52 -6.73 11.63
N ARG A 108 -1.31 -7.08 12.05
CA ARG A 108 -0.10 -6.32 11.80
C ARG A 108 0.96 -7.26 11.25
N ARG A 109 1.53 -6.93 10.11
CA ARG A 109 2.53 -7.79 9.46
C ARG A 109 3.55 -6.98 8.68
N THR A 110 4.68 -7.60 8.42
CA THR A 110 5.71 -7.02 7.56
C THR A 110 5.27 -7.15 6.10
N GLY A 111 5.61 -6.16 5.30
CA GLY A 111 5.36 -6.19 3.88
C GLY A 111 6.38 -5.39 3.10
N THR A 112 6.24 -5.39 1.79
CA THR A 112 7.04 -4.59 0.88
C THR A 112 6.12 -3.72 0.03
N VAL A 113 6.45 -2.43 -0.07
CA VAL A 113 5.73 -1.49 -0.92
C VAL A 113 6.63 -1.09 -2.07
N TYR A 114 6.13 -1.28 -3.28
CA TYR A 114 6.83 -0.89 -4.50
C TYR A 114 6.24 0.43 -4.98
N LEU A 115 7.08 1.47 -5.06
CA LEU A 115 6.67 2.78 -5.59
C LEU A 115 6.71 2.69 -7.11
N LEU A 116 5.52 2.67 -7.72
CA LEU A 116 5.40 2.47 -9.16
C LEU A 116 5.81 3.73 -9.93
N GLU A 117 6.43 3.53 -11.08
CA GLU A 117 6.72 4.61 -12.02
C GLU A 117 5.55 4.78 -12.98
N ASP A 118 5.31 6.01 -13.35
CA ASP A 118 4.29 6.36 -14.34
C ASP A 118 4.76 6.02 -15.77
#